data_7be656e9f1dadd2b540796949807c114
#
_entry.id   7be656e9f1dadd2b540796949807c114
#
_cell.length_a   1.000
_cell.length_b   1.000
_cell.length_c   1.000
_cell.angle_alpha   90.00
_cell.angle_beta   90.00
_cell.angle_gamma   90.00
#
_symmetry.space_group_name_H-M   'P 1'
#
loop_
_entity.id
_entity.type
_entity.pdbx_description
1 polymer ?
#
loop_
_entity_poly.entity_id
_entity_poly.type
_entity_poly.pdbx_seq_one_letter_code
_entity_poly.pdbx_strand_id
1 'polypeptide(L)'
;MPVEYDYSYSGRFKKYRTFDLMQQPSSVLDTTMYNPVIESSILSRMRFLGYRQTSNKPNLLVAYKIYYDSMSFNGYEQPEIEDWVKRPGMEDEYHGKDVSMRSGTLLIQLYDRKQEKLIWNGYATSLYGPIQYQNSRQLRNAVISILDKYRFFADGYMEQVEIQSN
;
A
#
# COMPACT_ATOMS: atom_id res chain seq x y z
N MET A 1 -15.84 -3.93 2.32
CA MET A 1 -14.53 -4.56 2.04
C MET A 1 -13.55 -4.12 3.11
N PRO A 2 -13.07 -5.01 3.94
CA PRO A 2 -12.11 -4.64 4.97
C PRO A 2 -10.75 -4.29 4.35
N VAL A 3 -10.15 -3.20 4.83
CA VAL A 3 -8.84 -2.72 4.37
C VAL A 3 -7.96 -2.54 5.58
N GLU A 4 -6.78 -3.14 5.52
CA GLU A 4 -5.77 -3.04 6.57
C GLU A 4 -4.43 -2.62 5.99
N TYR A 5 -3.54 -2.17 6.85
CA TYR A 5 -2.20 -1.77 6.44
C TYR A 5 -1.18 -2.04 7.54
N ASP A 6 0.09 -2.14 7.10
CA ASP A 6 1.25 -2.21 7.96
C ASP A 6 2.32 -1.25 7.44
N TYR A 7 3.21 -0.82 8.31
CA TYR A 7 4.31 0.05 7.91
C TYR A 7 5.58 -0.30 8.70
N SER A 8 6.72 0.12 8.12
CA SER A 8 8.03 -0.07 8.74
C SER A 8 8.47 1.21 9.43
N TYR A 9 9.05 1.08 10.61
CA TYR A 9 9.65 2.20 11.33
C TYR A 9 10.88 2.76 10.62
N SER A 10 11.39 2.07 9.59
CA SER A 10 12.43 2.57 8.71
C SER A 10 11.93 3.53 7.64
N GLY A 11 10.61 3.68 7.50
CA GLY A 11 10.01 4.55 6.48
C GLY A 11 10.30 6.03 6.75
N ARG A 12 10.74 6.72 5.71
CA ARG A 12 11.01 8.16 5.75
C ARG A 12 9.87 8.92 5.08
N PHE A 13 8.66 8.72 5.57
CA PHE A 13 7.43 9.12 4.92
C PHE A 13 7.33 10.61 4.61
N LYS A 14 7.97 11.45 5.38
CA LYS A 14 7.96 12.91 5.15
C LYS A 14 8.88 13.35 4.01
N LYS A 15 9.72 12.45 3.50
CA LYS A 15 10.78 12.80 2.53
C LYS A 15 10.51 12.32 1.12
N TYR A 16 9.57 11.42 0.92
CA TYR A 16 9.31 10.85 -0.40
C TYR A 16 8.57 11.85 -1.28
N ARG A 17 9.00 11.96 -2.53
CA ARG A 17 8.44 12.89 -3.51
C ARG A 17 8.11 12.24 -4.84
N THR A 18 8.80 11.16 -5.16
CA THR A 18 8.71 10.51 -6.47
C THR A 18 8.44 9.02 -6.30
N PHE A 19 7.83 8.44 -7.33
CA PHE A 19 7.53 7.02 -7.35
C PHE A 19 7.61 6.47 -8.77
N ASP A 20 7.69 5.15 -8.86
CA ASP A 20 7.44 4.41 -10.09
C ASP A 20 6.81 3.06 -9.74
N LEU A 21 6.21 2.41 -10.73
CA LEU A 21 5.76 1.04 -10.58
C LEU A 21 6.96 0.10 -10.63
N MET A 22 6.97 -0.88 -9.74
CA MET A 22 8.00 -1.92 -9.75
C MET A 22 7.76 -2.83 -10.96
N GLN A 23 8.80 -3.01 -11.78
CA GLN A 23 8.71 -3.90 -12.92
C GLN A 23 8.72 -5.36 -12.43
N GLN A 24 7.77 -6.13 -12.95
CA GLN A 24 7.74 -7.57 -12.68
C GLN A 24 8.90 -8.24 -13.40
N PRO A 25 9.60 -9.20 -12.75
CA PRO A 25 10.63 -9.97 -13.44
C PRO A 25 10.04 -10.71 -14.64
N SER A 26 10.72 -10.65 -15.78
CA SER A 26 10.26 -11.32 -17.00
C SER A 26 10.19 -12.84 -16.88
N SER A 27 10.79 -13.41 -15.85
CA SER A 27 10.72 -14.84 -15.54
C SER A 27 9.40 -15.23 -14.86
N VAL A 28 8.60 -14.29 -14.44
CA VAL A 28 7.27 -14.58 -13.88
C VAL A 28 6.31 -14.70 -15.07
N LEU A 29 6.12 -15.94 -15.52
CA LEU A 29 5.20 -16.25 -16.62
C LEU A 29 3.73 -16.13 -16.24
N ASP A 30 3.45 -15.61 -15.06
CA ASP A 30 2.09 -15.45 -14.59
C ASP A 30 1.48 -14.17 -15.15
N THR A 31 0.80 -14.30 -16.28
CA THR A 31 0.10 -13.20 -16.94
C THR A 31 -1.03 -12.61 -16.08
N THR A 32 -1.43 -13.30 -15.00
CA THR A 32 -2.44 -12.81 -14.07
C THR A 32 -1.91 -11.68 -13.19
N MET A 33 -0.59 -11.49 -13.15
CA MET A 33 0.03 -10.44 -12.35
C MET A 33 -0.04 -9.05 -12.99
N TYR A 34 -0.24 -8.97 -14.30
CA TYR A 34 -0.41 -7.69 -14.98
C TYR A 34 -1.89 -7.31 -15.05
N ASN A 35 -2.23 -6.18 -14.46
CA ASN A 35 -3.59 -5.66 -14.51
C ASN A 35 -3.57 -4.15 -14.77
N PRO A 36 -3.95 -3.73 -16.00
CA PRO A 36 -3.89 -2.32 -16.37
C PRO A 36 -4.85 -1.44 -15.57
N VAL A 37 -5.95 -1.97 -15.08
CA VAL A 37 -6.89 -1.20 -14.23
C VAL A 37 -6.26 -0.91 -12.89
N ILE A 38 -5.60 -1.89 -12.28
CA ILE A 38 -4.91 -1.71 -11.01
C ILE A 38 -3.77 -0.69 -11.18
N GLU A 39 -2.95 -0.85 -12.22
CA GLU A 39 -1.81 0.05 -12.45
C GLU A 39 -2.26 1.48 -12.70
N SER A 40 -3.24 1.69 -13.56
CA SER A 40 -3.75 3.04 -13.82
C SER A 40 -4.37 3.68 -12.59
N SER A 41 -5.02 2.89 -11.74
CA SER A 41 -5.60 3.37 -10.49
C SER A 41 -4.52 3.76 -9.47
N ILE A 42 -3.46 2.97 -9.37
CA ILE A 42 -2.30 3.29 -8.53
C ILE A 42 -1.65 4.59 -9.00
N LEU A 43 -1.38 4.71 -10.31
CA LEU A 43 -0.77 5.91 -10.88
C LEU A 43 -1.61 7.14 -10.58
N SER A 44 -2.92 7.03 -10.81
CA SER A 44 -3.85 8.14 -10.57
C SER A 44 -3.87 8.54 -9.10
N ARG A 45 -3.93 7.58 -8.20
CA ARG A 45 -4.01 7.86 -6.75
C ARG A 45 -2.70 8.43 -6.21
N MET A 46 -1.56 7.91 -6.64
CA MET A 46 -0.26 8.44 -6.23
C MET A 46 -0.07 9.89 -6.71
N ARG A 47 -0.51 10.19 -7.93
CA ARG A 47 -0.49 11.57 -8.44
C ARG A 47 -1.41 12.48 -7.63
N PHE A 48 -2.57 11.99 -7.24
CA PHE A 48 -3.47 12.75 -6.37
C PHE A 48 -2.81 13.09 -5.04
N LEU A 49 -1.99 12.18 -4.50
CA LEU A 49 -1.22 12.42 -3.28
C LEU A 49 -0.01 13.32 -3.52
N GLY A 50 0.19 13.80 -4.74
CA GLY A 50 1.25 14.74 -5.08
C GLY A 50 2.56 14.11 -5.52
N TYR A 51 2.65 12.78 -5.58
CA TYR A 51 3.86 12.10 -6.01
C TYR A 51 4.03 12.21 -7.52
N ARG A 52 5.26 12.46 -7.94
CA ARG A 52 5.61 12.54 -9.36
C ARG A 52 6.18 11.19 -9.81
N GLN A 53 5.63 10.66 -10.90
CA GLN A 53 6.15 9.45 -11.50
C GLN A 53 7.44 9.73 -12.26
N THR A 54 8.47 8.94 -11.99
CA THR A 54 9.74 9.00 -12.70
C THR A 54 10.42 7.64 -12.67
N SER A 55 11.02 7.25 -13.80
CA SER A 55 11.85 6.05 -13.87
C SER A 55 13.28 6.30 -13.39
N ASN A 56 13.67 7.56 -13.21
CA ASN A 56 15.01 7.92 -12.82
C ASN A 56 15.11 8.07 -11.31
N LYS A 57 15.61 7.03 -10.66
CA LYS A 57 15.85 6.97 -9.21
C LYS A 57 14.66 7.46 -8.38
N PRO A 58 13.47 6.87 -8.56
CA PRO A 58 12.32 7.27 -7.73
C PRO A 58 12.58 6.98 -6.26
N ASN A 59 11.93 7.74 -5.38
CA ASN A 59 12.02 7.48 -3.94
C ASN A 59 11.33 6.17 -3.58
N LEU A 60 10.15 5.94 -4.18
CA LEU A 60 9.32 4.79 -3.89
C LEU A 60 9.15 3.92 -5.13
N LEU A 61 9.13 2.61 -4.90
CA LEU A 61 8.67 1.65 -5.89
C LEU A 61 7.36 1.03 -5.40
N VAL A 62 6.36 1.01 -6.26
CA VAL A 62 5.04 0.49 -5.92
C VAL A 62 4.85 -0.86 -6.61
N ALA A 63 4.55 -1.88 -5.81
CA ALA A 63 4.22 -3.21 -6.30
C ALA A 63 2.80 -3.56 -5.87
N TYR A 64 2.18 -4.47 -6.60
CA TYR A 64 0.90 -5.03 -6.21
C TYR A 64 0.87 -6.53 -6.48
N LYS A 65 0.03 -7.23 -5.74
CA LYS A 65 -0.14 -8.67 -5.89
C LYS A 65 -1.57 -9.07 -5.56
N ILE A 66 -2.08 -10.02 -6.33
CA ILE A 66 -3.41 -10.59 -6.13
C ILE A 66 -3.22 -12.00 -5.60
N TYR A 67 -3.89 -12.30 -4.49
CA TYR A 67 -3.91 -13.64 -3.92
C TYR A 67 -5.23 -14.32 -4.22
N TYR A 68 -5.16 -15.45 -4.89
CA TYR A 68 -6.32 -16.27 -5.21
C TYR A 68 -6.58 -17.33 -4.16
N ASP A 69 -5.55 -17.77 -3.46
CA ASP A 69 -5.63 -18.73 -2.39
C ASP A 69 -5.33 -18.08 -1.04
N SER A 70 -5.79 -18.71 0.04
CA SER A 70 -5.48 -18.23 1.38
C SER A 70 -3.99 -18.39 1.67
N MET A 71 -3.39 -17.35 2.22
CA MET A 71 -2.03 -17.40 2.73
C MET A 71 -1.90 -16.52 3.97
N SER A 72 -0.84 -16.72 4.72
CA SER A 72 -0.58 -15.91 5.91
C SER A 72 0.83 -15.35 5.89
N PHE A 73 1.02 -14.23 6.56
CA PHE A 73 2.34 -13.66 6.78
C PHE A 73 2.39 -13.03 8.18
N ASN A 74 3.61 -12.82 8.67
CA ASN A 74 3.80 -12.19 9.97
C ASN A 74 3.72 -10.67 9.84
N GLY A 75 2.89 -10.07 10.65
CA GLY A 75 2.79 -8.64 10.79
C GLY A 75 3.02 -8.23 12.24
N TYR A 76 2.83 -6.98 12.53
CA TYR A 76 2.97 -6.43 13.88
C TYR A 76 1.72 -5.64 14.24
N GLU A 77 1.28 -5.78 15.48
CA GLU A 77 0.33 -4.82 16.02
C GLU A 77 1.07 -3.50 16.20
N GLN A 78 0.59 -2.47 15.51
CA GLN A 78 1.27 -1.19 15.46
C GLN A 78 0.31 -0.06 15.78
N PRO A 79 0.82 1.09 16.28
CA PRO A 79 -0.01 2.28 16.36
C PRO A 79 -0.45 2.70 14.95
N GLU A 80 -1.48 3.50 14.88
CA GLU A 80 -1.80 4.16 13.62
C GLU A 80 -0.58 4.93 13.15
N ILE A 81 -0.32 4.90 11.85
CA ILE A 81 0.91 5.50 11.29
C ILE A 81 1.03 6.98 11.65
N GLU A 82 -0.09 7.68 11.75
CA GLU A 82 -0.13 9.08 12.15
C GLU A 82 0.38 9.27 13.57
N ASP A 83 0.01 8.38 14.47
CA ASP A 83 0.45 8.44 15.87
C ASP A 83 1.93 8.13 15.99
N TRP A 84 2.41 7.12 15.25
CA TRP A 84 3.83 6.78 15.26
C TRP A 84 4.70 7.94 14.77
N VAL A 85 4.28 8.63 13.71
CA VAL A 85 5.03 9.75 13.15
C VAL A 85 5.11 10.92 14.14
N LYS A 86 4.03 11.15 14.91
CA LYS A 86 3.99 12.20 15.94
C LYS A 86 4.76 11.83 17.21
N ARG A 87 4.83 10.54 17.53
CA ARG A 87 5.46 10.02 18.74
C ARG A 87 6.37 8.83 18.42
N PRO A 88 7.53 9.07 17.82
CA PRO A 88 8.49 7.98 17.58
C PRO A 88 8.92 7.33 18.90
N GLY A 89 9.16 6.04 18.85
CA GLY A 89 9.60 5.28 20.04
C GLY A 89 8.52 4.41 20.65
N MET A 90 7.32 4.36 20.06
CA MET A 90 6.23 3.51 20.53
C MET A 90 6.40 2.03 20.11
N GLU A 91 7.42 1.72 19.32
CA GLU A 91 7.63 0.42 18.70
C GLU A 91 7.74 -0.72 19.70
N ASP A 92 8.32 -0.44 20.86
CA ASP A 92 8.54 -1.47 21.89
C ASP A 92 7.25 -1.90 22.58
N GLU A 93 6.17 -1.17 22.40
CA GLU A 93 4.88 -1.47 23.02
C GLU A 93 4.03 -2.45 22.22
N TYR A 94 4.47 -2.82 21.02
CA TYR A 94 3.66 -3.59 20.07
C TYR A 94 4.27 -4.95 19.79
N HIS A 95 3.39 -5.92 19.62
CA HIS A 95 3.75 -7.33 19.47
C HIS A 95 3.52 -7.78 18.02
N GLY A 96 4.25 -8.82 17.61
CA GLY A 96 4.04 -9.46 16.32
C GLY A 96 2.66 -10.11 16.25
N LYS A 97 2.04 -10.08 15.06
CA LYS A 97 0.77 -10.75 14.79
C LYS A 97 0.85 -11.51 13.48
N ASP A 98 0.10 -12.60 13.38
CA ASP A 98 -0.06 -13.32 12.13
C ASP A 98 -1.22 -12.72 11.33
N VAL A 99 -0.97 -12.45 10.06
CA VAL A 99 -1.97 -11.93 9.15
C VAL A 99 -2.27 -12.99 8.09
N SER A 100 -3.55 -13.34 7.96
CA SER A 100 -4.00 -14.31 6.96
C SER A 100 -4.57 -13.57 5.75
N MET A 101 -4.05 -13.87 4.56
CA MET A 101 -4.56 -13.40 3.30
C MET A 101 -5.57 -14.39 2.75
N ARG A 102 -6.79 -13.93 2.55
CA ARG A 102 -7.87 -14.75 1.99
C ARG A 102 -7.86 -14.70 0.48
N SER A 103 -8.50 -15.68 -0.13
CA SER A 103 -8.75 -15.66 -1.57
C SER A 103 -9.40 -14.33 -1.98
N GLY A 104 -8.91 -13.77 -3.06
CA GLY A 104 -9.40 -12.48 -3.54
C GLY A 104 -8.81 -11.27 -2.81
N THR A 105 -7.63 -11.40 -2.24
CA THR A 105 -6.93 -10.29 -1.60
C THR A 105 -6.07 -9.53 -2.60
N LEU A 106 -6.23 -8.22 -2.62
CA LEU A 106 -5.31 -7.32 -3.33
C LEU A 106 -4.35 -6.70 -2.31
N LEU A 107 -3.06 -6.86 -2.55
CA LEU A 107 -1.99 -6.29 -1.75
C LEU A 107 -1.26 -5.22 -2.56
N ILE A 108 -1.03 -4.05 -1.96
CA ILE A 108 -0.21 -2.99 -2.53
C ILE A 108 0.95 -2.72 -1.58
N GLN A 109 2.16 -2.66 -2.12
CA GLN A 109 3.38 -2.51 -1.35
C GLN A 109 4.17 -1.31 -1.84
N LEU A 110 4.70 -0.53 -0.88
CA LEU A 110 5.59 0.59 -1.15
C LEU A 110 6.98 0.26 -0.62
N TYR A 111 7.96 0.31 -1.51
CA TYR A 111 9.36 0.08 -1.18
C TYR A 111 10.13 1.39 -1.23
N ASP A 112 10.96 1.62 -0.22
CA ASP A 112 11.99 2.66 -0.29
C ASP A 112 13.11 2.12 -1.18
N ARG A 113 13.26 2.70 -2.37
CA ARG A 113 14.24 2.23 -3.36
C ARG A 113 15.67 2.33 -2.82
N LYS A 114 15.99 3.43 -2.16
CA LYS A 114 17.35 3.68 -1.67
C LYS A 114 17.74 2.72 -0.55
N GLN A 115 16.80 2.43 0.36
CA GLN A 115 17.03 1.49 1.47
C GLN A 115 16.83 0.03 1.06
N GLU A 116 16.20 -0.20 -0.09
CA GLU A 116 15.82 -1.53 -0.57
C GLU A 116 14.95 -2.26 0.46
N LYS A 117 14.01 -1.55 1.05
CA LYS A 117 13.13 -2.06 2.10
C LYS A 117 11.68 -1.79 1.80
N LEU A 118 10.84 -2.76 2.12
CA LEU A 118 9.40 -2.56 2.18
C LEU A 118 9.11 -1.63 3.37
N ILE A 119 8.46 -0.50 3.09
CA ILE A 119 8.19 0.50 4.14
C ILE A 119 6.71 0.64 4.45
N TRP A 120 5.84 0.21 3.55
CA TRP A 120 4.41 0.25 3.78
C TRP A 120 3.74 -0.79 2.90
N ASN A 121 2.70 -1.43 3.43
CA ASN A 121 1.80 -2.23 2.63
C ASN A 121 0.37 -2.05 3.11
N GLY A 122 -0.55 -2.17 2.16
CA GLY A 122 -1.97 -2.16 2.44
C GLY A 122 -2.66 -3.25 1.64
N TYR A 123 -3.72 -3.79 2.18
CA TYR A 123 -4.43 -4.86 1.50
C TYR A 123 -5.93 -4.80 1.77
N ALA A 124 -6.67 -5.28 0.78
CA ALA A 124 -8.12 -5.37 0.85
C ALA A 124 -8.54 -6.82 0.59
N THR A 125 -9.43 -7.32 1.45
CA THR A 125 -9.99 -8.66 1.31
C THR A 125 -11.48 -8.57 1.04
N SER A 126 -12.01 -9.49 0.24
CA SER A 126 -13.45 -9.59 0.04
C SER A 126 -14.08 -10.40 1.19
N LEU A 127 -15.15 -9.86 1.77
CA LEU A 127 -15.93 -10.56 2.78
C LEU A 127 -16.87 -11.61 2.18
N TYR A 128 -17.27 -11.42 0.93
CA TYR A 128 -18.35 -12.19 0.31
C TYR A 128 -17.88 -12.99 -0.91
N GLY A 129 -16.62 -13.43 -0.87
CA GLY A 129 -16.04 -14.21 -1.95
C GLY A 129 -14.86 -13.50 -2.61
N PRO A 130 -14.33 -14.07 -3.70
CA PRO A 130 -13.18 -13.47 -4.37
C PRO A 130 -13.54 -12.11 -4.97
N ILE A 131 -12.60 -11.17 -4.94
CA ILE A 131 -12.72 -9.93 -5.67
C ILE A 131 -12.87 -10.31 -7.15
N GLN A 132 -13.91 -9.79 -7.78
CA GLN A 132 -14.14 -10.07 -9.19
C GLN A 132 -13.19 -9.22 -10.02
N TYR A 133 -12.06 -9.80 -10.38
CA TYR A 133 -10.98 -9.08 -11.06
C TYR A 133 -11.35 -8.63 -12.48
N GLN A 134 -12.47 -9.11 -13.00
CA GLN A 134 -12.99 -8.65 -14.28
C GLN A 134 -13.81 -7.36 -14.15
N ASN A 135 -14.17 -6.95 -12.93
CA ASN A 135 -14.95 -5.73 -12.70
C ASN A 135 -14.01 -4.56 -12.40
N SER A 136 -13.81 -3.71 -13.41
CA SER A 136 -12.92 -2.56 -13.31
C SER A 136 -13.28 -1.60 -12.19
N ARG A 137 -14.57 -1.42 -11.92
CA ARG A 137 -15.03 -0.54 -10.85
C ARG A 137 -14.63 -1.05 -9.47
N GLN A 138 -14.79 -2.35 -9.23
CA GLN A 138 -14.39 -2.96 -7.96
C GLN A 138 -12.89 -2.89 -7.75
N LEU A 139 -12.11 -3.19 -8.80
CA LEU A 139 -10.65 -3.09 -8.72
C LEU A 139 -10.19 -1.67 -8.42
N ARG A 140 -10.78 -0.70 -9.11
CA ARG A 140 -10.44 0.71 -8.87
C ARG A 140 -10.78 1.12 -7.45
N ASN A 141 -11.96 0.75 -6.97
CA ASN A 141 -12.36 1.05 -5.59
C ASN A 141 -11.45 0.38 -4.57
N ALA A 142 -11.01 -0.85 -4.83
CA ALA A 142 -10.08 -1.54 -3.95
C ALA A 142 -8.74 -0.80 -3.86
N VAL A 143 -8.17 -0.39 -4.99
CA VAL A 143 -6.92 0.37 -5.02
C VAL A 143 -7.06 1.69 -4.25
N ILE A 144 -8.13 2.43 -4.50
CA ILE A 144 -8.38 3.71 -3.82
C ILE A 144 -8.51 3.48 -2.31
N SER A 145 -9.30 2.49 -1.90
CA SER A 145 -9.51 2.20 -0.48
C SER A 145 -8.23 1.80 0.24
N ILE A 146 -7.36 1.05 -0.44
CA ILE A 146 -6.06 0.67 0.12
C ILE A 146 -5.18 1.91 0.28
N LEU A 147 -5.00 2.69 -0.80
CA LEU A 147 -4.11 3.84 -0.78
C LEU A 147 -4.64 5.00 0.06
N ASP A 148 -5.94 5.02 0.37
CA ASP A 148 -6.49 5.96 1.34
C ASP A 148 -5.96 5.74 2.77
N LYS A 149 -5.41 4.56 3.04
CA LYS A 149 -4.73 4.28 4.31
C LYS A 149 -3.31 4.84 4.34
N TYR A 150 -2.73 5.15 3.18
CA TYR A 150 -1.44 5.82 3.08
C TYR A 150 -1.69 7.32 2.97
N ARG A 151 -1.56 8.01 4.09
CA ARG A 151 -1.99 9.40 4.24
C ARG A 151 -0.88 10.43 4.10
N PHE A 152 0.24 10.05 3.52
CA PHE A 152 1.34 10.95 3.31
C PHE A 152 1.29 11.58 1.93
N PHE A 153 1.10 12.88 1.89
CA PHE A 153 1.27 13.65 0.66
C PHE A 153 2.76 13.84 0.36
N ALA A 154 3.08 14.01 -0.92
CA ALA A 154 4.48 14.14 -1.33
C ALA A 154 5.20 15.36 -0.79
N ASP A 155 4.49 16.33 -0.27
CA ASP A 155 5.08 17.50 0.40
C ASP A 155 5.41 17.24 1.88
N GLY A 156 5.16 16.04 2.37
CA GLY A 156 5.43 15.65 3.75
C GLY A 156 4.28 15.89 4.71
N TYR A 157 3.13 16.37 4.23
CA TYR A 157 1.95 16.54 5.09
C TYR A 157 1.17 15.25 5.20
N MET A 158 0.57 15.04 6.36
CA MET A 158 -0.47 14.05 6.57
C MET A 158 -1.83 14.69 6.37
N GLU A 159 -2.77 13.93 5.83
CA GLU A 159 -4.15 14.37 5.80
C GLU A 159 -4.68 14.53 7.21
N GLN A 160 -5.27 15.67 7.51
CA GLN A 160 -5.85 15.92 8.82
C GLN A 160 -7.29 15.44 8.84
N VAL A 161 -7.58 14.48 9.71
CA VAL A 161 -8.90 13.87 9.82
C VAL A 161 -9.87 14.75 10.60
N GLU A 162 -9.35 15.53 11.53
CA GLU A 162 -10.15 16.41 12.39
C GLU A 162 -10.88 17.54 11.67
N ILE A 163 -10.52 17.80 10.44
CA ILE A 163 -11.24 18.79 9.62
C ILE A 163 -12.73 18.44 9.49
N GLN A 164 -13.08 17.22 9.77
CA GLN A 164 -14.43 16.71 9.61
C GLN A 164 -15.26 16.77 10.87
N SER A 165 -14.74 17.28 11.93
CA SER A 165 -15.45 17.35 13.20
C SER A 165 -16.46 18.52 13.27
N ASN A 166 -16.66 19.21 12.19
CA ASN A 166 -17.63 20.31 12.10
C ASN A 166 -18.95 19.86 11.52
#